data_338deffc4c848edeec53ecf41a8a3469
#
_entry.id   338deffc4c848edeec53ecf41a8a3469
#
_cell.length_a   1.000
_cell.length_b   1.000
_cell.length_c   1.000
_cell.angle_alpha   90.00
_cell.angle_beta   90.00
_cell.angle_gamma   90.00
#
_symmetry.space_group_name_H-M   'P 1'
#
loop_
_entity.id
_entity.type
_entity.pdbx_description
1 polymer ?
#
loop_
_entity_poly.entity_id
_entity_poly.type
_entity_poly.pdbx_seq_one_letter_code
_entity_poly.pdbx_strand_id
1 'polypeptide(L)'
;ADIVSPDFVISDTIDQINQFLNASEENNLLVESFEERLDSLDTLSEDQKASYTANNRLLITNKVFPAYEHLKTALQAYTGNKHTTSDNSTKERLCEYENGQDYYRFLLQSDVGTDMSPEECITALETQLKDTIKDISSLTTQNKDLYTEYLSAVPKLSKPKEIMEQLKDDSLVDFPEIKNISYELKNVPNALSGTSACAFYLVPPIDSKDANIIYINNNRVDSNEMFSTLAHEGYPGHLYQTNYFLSTNPSPLRTFLHCDGYDEG
;
A
#
# COMPACT_ATOMS: atom_id res chain seq x y z
N ALA A 1 -1.24 -4.62 28.03
CA ALA A 1 0.07 -4.25 27.48
C ALA A 1 0.03 -2.74 27.26
N ASP A 2 1.02 -2.04 27.80
CA ASP A 2 1.06 -0.56 27.78
C ASP A 2 1.78 -0.03 26.54
N ILE A 3 1.69 -0.75 25.42
CA ILE A 3 2.27 -0.34 24.14
C ILE A 3 1.15 0.33 23.33
N VAL A 4 1.33 1.60 23.05
CA VAL A 4 0.40 2.41 22.27
C VAL A 4 1.18 3.13 21.17
N SER A 5 0.54 3.31 20.02
CA SER A 5 1.13 4.05 18.91
C SER A 5 1.46 5.50 19.29
N PRO A 6 2.48 6.11 18.68
CA PRO A 6 2.78 7.53 18.87
C PRO A 6 1.56 8.43 18.58
N ASP A 7 1.49 9.57 19.28
CA ASP A 7 0.36 10.51 19.17
C ASP A 7 0.06 10.93 17.73
N PHE A 8 1.08 11.13 16.89
CA PHE A 8 0.85 11.50 15.48
C PHE A 8 0.14 10.41 14.69
N VAL A 9 0.47 9.12 14.93
CA VAL A 9 -0.20 7.98 14.26
C VAL A 9 -1.67 7.89 14.70
N ILE A 10 -1.93 8.08 15.99
CA ILE A 10 -3.31 8.10 16.53
C ILE A 10 -4.09 9.28 15.92
N SER A 11 -3.48 10.47 15.85
CA SER A 11 -4.09 11.66 15.26
C SER A 11 -4.44 11.45 13.79
N ASP A 12 -3.49 10.94 12.99
CA ASP A 12 -3.71 10.63 11.58
C ASP A 12 -4.83 9.60 11.38
N THR A 13 -4.88 8.58 12.25
CA THR A 13 -5.96 7.58 12.23
C THR A 13 -7.32 8.22 12.54
N ILE A 14 -7.38 9.11 13.53
CA ILE A 14 -8.60 9.86 13.88
C ILE A 14 -9.04 10.73 12.70
N ASP A 15 -8.11 11.38 12.01
CA ASP A 15 -8.41 12.22 10.84
C ASP A 15 -8.94 11.37 9.67
N GLN A 16 -8.41 10.19 9.43
CA GLN A 16 -8.95 9.24 8.45
C GLN A 16 -10.38 8.79 8.82
N ILE A 17 -10.62 8.48 10.10
CA ILE A 17 -11.99 8.16 10.58
C ILE A 17 -12.93 9.34 10.36
N ASN A 18 -12.50 10.56 10.66
CA ASN A 18 -13.32 11.76 10.43
C ASN A 18 -13.64 11.94 8.95
N GLN A 19 -12.68 11.75 8.05
CA GLN A 19 -12.91 11.81 6.59
C GLN A 19 -13.93 10.76 6.14
N PHE A 20 -13.82 9.53 6.63
CA PHE A 20 -14.78 8.45 6.33
C PHE A 20 -16.20 8.78 6.84
N LEU A 21 -16.32 9.29 8.07
CA LEU A 21 -17.62 9.64 8.67
C LEU A 21 -18.27 10.88 8.05
N ASN A 22 -17.46 11.80 7.54
CA ASN A 22 -17.93 13.03 6.89
C ASN A 22 -18.24 12.84 5.39
N ALA A 23 -17.90 11.69 4.81
CA ALA A 23 -18.33 11.38 3.45
C ALA A 23 -19.87 11.37 3.39
N SER A 24 -20.46 12.09 2.41
CA SER A 24 -21.90 12.05 2.21
C SER A 24 -22.34 10.61 1.93
N GLU A 25 -23.60 10.27 2.25
CA GLU A 25 -24.13 8.93 1.94
C GLU A 25 -23.98 8.58 0.46
N GLU A 26 -24.04 9.56 -0.44
CA GLU A 26 -23.90 9.39 -1.89
C GLU A 26 -22.45 9.14 -2.32
N ASN A 27 -21.47 9.57 -1.55
CA ASN A 27 -20.03 9.39 -1.84
C ASN A 27 -19.33 8.47 -0.82
N ASN A 28 -20.11 7.63 -0.13
CA ASN A 28 -19.53 6.70 0.81
C ASN A 28 -19.06 5.43 0.09
N LEU A 29 -17.78 5.09 0.26
CA LEU A 29 -17.14 3.91 -0.33
C LEU A 29 -17.96 2.63 -0.17
N LEU A 30 -18.55 2.40 1.01
CA LEU A 30 -19.31 1.18 1.30
C LEU A 30 -20.65 1.16 0.56
N VAL A 31 -21.22 2.33 0.26
CA VAL A 31 -22.44 2.44 -0.55
C VAL A 31 -22.09 2.25 -2.02
N GLU A 32 -21.15 3.03 -2.56
CA GLU A 32 -20.75 2.98 -3.97
C GLU A 32 -20.31 1.58 -4.39
N SER A 33 -19.39 0.97 -3.63
CA SER A 33 -18.88 -0.37 -3.95
C SER A 33 -19.92 -1.48 -3.81
N PHE A 34 -20.89 -1.31 -2.93
CA PHE A 34 -22.01 -2.25 -2.79
C PHE A 34 -22.97 -2.13 -3.97
N GLU A 35 -23.33 -0.93 -4.37
CA GLU A 35 -24.20 -0.65 -5.51
C GLU A 35 -23.57 -1.16 -6.83
N GLU A 36 -22.29 -0.88 -7.06
CA GLU A 36 -21.54 -1.39 -8.23
C GLU A 36 -21.56 -2.92 -8.31
N ARG A 37 -21.37 -3.60 -7.18
CA ARG A 37 -21.45 -5.07 -7.13
C ARG A 37 -22.86 -5.60 -7.35
N LEU A 38 -23.88 -4.93 -6.81
CA LEU A 38 -25.27 -5.31 -7.06
C LEU A 38 -25.64 -5.16 -8.52
N ASP A 39 -25.20 -4.08 -9.17
CA ASP A 39 -25.49 -3.81 -10.58
C ASP A 39 -24.91 -4.88 -11.50
N SER A 40 -23.77 -5.47 -11.12
CA SER A 40 -23.14 -6.56 -11.86
C SER A 40 -23.88 -7.92 -11.74
N LEU A 41 -24.90 -8.03 -10.89
CA LEU A 41 -25.66 -9.26 -10.67
C LEU A 41 -26.92 -9.29 -11.54
N ASP A 42 -26.86 -10.05 -12.64
CA ASP A 42 -28.01 -10.25 -13.56
C ASP A 42 -29.13 -11.13 -12.96
N THR A 43 -28.86 -11.80 -11.83
CA THR A 43 -29.82 -12.72 -11.19
C THR A 43 -30.83 -12.03 -10.28
N LEU A 44 -30.63 -10.74 -9.98
CA LEU A 44 -31.50 -9.96 -9.11
C LEU A 44 -32.42 -9.04 -9.91
N SER A 45 -33.69 -8.95 -9.47
CA SER A 45 -34.59 -7.94 -10.02
C SER A 45 -34.25 -6.53 -9.50
N GLU A 46 -34.67 -5.49 -10.21
CA GLU A 46 -34.45 -4.10 -9.81
C GLU A 46 -35.06 -3.78 -8.43
N ASP A 47 -36.21 -4.35 -8.09
CA ASP A 47 -36.83 -4.22 -6.78
C ASP A 47 -35.97 -4.86 -5.66
N GLN A 48 -35.35 -6.00 -5.95
CA GLN A 48 -34.42 -6.66 -5.03
C GLN A 48 -33.16 -5.82 -4.83
N LYS A 49 -32.57 -5.31 -5.93
CA LYS A 49 -31.40 -4.44 -5.88
C LYS A 49 -31.71 -3.19 -5.03
N ALA A 50 -32.83 -2.51 -5.31
CA ALA A 50 -33.25 -1.35 -4.55
C ALA A 50 -33.45 -1.64 -3.05
N SER A 51 -34.03 -2.80 -2.73
CA SER A 51 -34.22 -3.24 -1.34
C SER A 51 -32.87 -3.50 -0.63
N TYR A 52 -31.93 -4.15 -1.31
CA TYR A 52 -30.57 -4.39 -0.77
C TYR A 52 -29.80 -3.10 -0.57
N THR A 53 -29.85 -2.17 -1.52
CA THR A 53 -29.23 -0.84 -1.40
C THR A 53 -29.79 -0.07 -0.20
N ALA A 54 -31.12 -0.03 -0.04
CA ALA A 54 -31.74 0.63 1.11
C ALA A 54 -31.31 0.01 2.44
N ASN A 55 -31.25 -1.32 2.51
CA ASN A 55 -30.79 -2.04 3.71
C ASN A 55 -29.30 -1.78 4.00
N ASN A 56 -28.45 -1.76 2.97
CA ASN A 56 -27.03 -1.44 3.12
C ASN A 56 -26.84 -0.05 3.72
N ARG A 57 -27.53 0.98 3.21
CA ARG A 57 -27.47 2.35 3.72
C ARG A 57 -27.92 2.43 5.19
N LEU A 58 -29.00 1.74 5.56
CA LEU A 58 -29.45 1.64 6.96
C LEU A 58 -28.42 0.98 7.87
N LEU A 59 -27.75 -0.08 7.41
CA LEU A 59 -26.69 -0.75 8.17
C LEU A 59 -25.47 0.16 8.36
N ILE A 60 -25.06 0.87 7.31
CA ILE A 60 -23.96 1.83 7.39
C ILE A 60 -24.27 2.92 8.41
N THR A 61 -25.43 3.57 8.29
CA THR A 61 -25.82 4.66 9.19
C THR A 61 -26.02 4.21 10.63
N ASN A 62 -26.65 3.05 10.86
CA ASN A 62 -27.04 2.63 12.20
C ASN A 62 -26.06 1.70 12.90
N LYS A 63 -25.09 1.15 12.19
CA LYS A 63 -24.11 0.20 12.76
C LYS A 63 -22.67 0.61 12.48
N VAL A 64 -22.34 0.85 11.21
CA VAL A 64 -20.93 1.12 10.83
C VAL A 64 -20.50 2.49 11.37
N PHE A 65 -21.22 3.56 11.10
CA PHE A 65 -20.86 4.89 11.58
C PHE A 65 -20.77 4.97 13.11
N PRO A 66 -21.75 4.47 13.90
CA PRO A 66 -21.60 4.43 15.35
C PRO A 66 -20.40 3.60 15.84
N ALA A 67 -20.02 2.53 15.13
CA ALA A 67 -18.84 1.75 15.50
C ALA A 67 -17.55 2.56 15.28
N TYR A 68 -17.43 3.30 14.17
CA TYR A 68 -16.29 4.19 13.91
C TYR A 68 -16.26 5.39 14.86
N GLU A 69 -17.40 5.98 15.22
CA GLU A 69 -17.46 7.02 16.26
C GLU A 69 -16.99 6.49 17.63
N HIS A 70 -17.36 5.26 17.96
CA HIS A 70 -16.90 4.62 19.19
C HIS A 70 -15.39 4.35 19.15
N LEU A 71 -14.87 3.86 18.00
CA LEU A 71 -13.43 3.67 17.81
C LEU A 71 -12.67 5.00 17.92
N LYS A 72 -13.15 6.07 17.28
CA LYS A 72 -12.57 7.41 17.38
C LYS A 72 -12.51 7.88 18.83
N THR A 73 -13.60 7.74 19.56
CA THR A 73 -13.66 8.11 20.99
C THR A 73 -12.66 7.31 21.84
N ALA A 74 -12.54 6.02 21.56
CA ALA A 74 -11.55 5.18 22.24
C ALA A 74 -10.11 5.60 21.92
N LEU A 75 -9.79 5.91 20.66
CA LEU A 75 -8.48 6.41 20.25
C LEU A 75 -8.15 7.77 20.86
N GLN A 76 -9.12 8.69 20.94
CA GLN A 76 -8.94 9.98 21.58
C GLN A 76 -8.54 9.89 23.06
N ALA A 77 -8.94 8.81 23.75
CA ALA A 77 -8.53 8.58 25.13
C ALA A 77 -7.03 8.28 25.28
N TYR A 78 -6.35 7.92 24.20
CA TYR A 78 -4.90 7.67 24.18
C TYR A 78 -4.08 8.88 23.72
N THR A 79 -4.68 9.87 23.07
CA THR A 79 -3.98 11.11 22.64
C THR A 79 -3.58 11.97 23.84
N GLY A 80 -2.34 12.44 23.86
CA GLY A 80 -1.82 13.30 24.93
C GLY A 80 -1.52 12.57 26.26
N ASN A 81 -1.86 11.28 26.35
CA ASN A 81 -1.41 10.46 27.44
C ASN A 81 0.03 10.04 27.18
N LYS A 82 0.96 10.75 27.79
CA LYS A 82 2.33 10.23 27.89
C LYS A 82 2.24 8.89 28.60
N HIS A 83 2.53 7.81 27.85
CA HIS A 83 2.50 6.47 28.42
C HIS A 83 3.56 6.39 29.50
N THR A 84 3.14 6.63 30.73
CA THR A 84 3.95 6.39 31.90
C THR A 84 3.94 4.91 32.19
N THR A 85 5.09 4.29 32.06
CA THR A 85 5.30 2.93 32.60
C THR A 85 5.13 2.94 34.13
N SER A 86 5.05 1.76 34.74
CA SER A 86 4.97 1.60 36.19
C SER A 86 6.06 2.34 37.00
N ASP A 87 7.14 2.76 36.33
CA ASP A 87 8.23 3.56 36.91
C ASP A 87 8.13 5.07 36.59
N ASN A 88 6.97 5.55 36.08
CA ASN A 88 6.73 6.93 35.65
C ASN A 88 7.66 7.43 34.52
N SER A 89 8.33 6.55 33.78
CA SER A 89 9.04 6.91 32.56
C SER A 89 8.12 6.91 31.34
N THR A 90 8.32 7.85 30.43
CA THR A 90 7.69 7.87 29.12
C THR A 90 8.56 7.08 28.14
N LYS A 91 8.03 5.98 27.59
CA LYS A 91 8.71 5.24 26.53
C LYS A 91 8.13 5.65 25.20
N GLU A 92 8.96 6.26 24.37
CA GLU A 92 8.58 6.77 23.04
C GLU A 92 9.12 5.90 21.91
N ARG A 93 10.08 5.02 22.21
CA ARG A 93 10.78 4.19 21.23
C ARG A 93 10.73 2.72 21.60
N LEU A 94 10.69 1.87 20.58
CA LEU A 94 10.67 0.41 20.77
C LEU A 94 11.84 -0.06 21.65
N CYS A 95 13.05 0.50 21.47
CA CYS A 95 14.25 0.12 22.23
C CYS A 95 14.19 0.43 23.73
N GLU A 96 13.24 1.25 24.18
CA GLU A 96 13.03 1.62 25.58
C GLU A 96 12.17 0.61 26.34
N TYR A 97 11.52 -0.32 25.63
CA TYR A 97 10.76 -1.41 26.24
C TYR A 97 11.70 -2.57 26.62
N GLU A 98 11.35 -3.30 27.68
CA GLU A 98 12.17 -4.36 28.26
C GLU A 98 12.69 -5.38 27.24
N ASN A 99 11.84 -5.79 26.29
CA ASN A 99 12.20 -6.73 25.22
C ASN A 99 12.19 -6.08 23.83
N GLY A 100 12.22 -4.75 23.75
CA GLY A 100 12.07 -4.02 22.51
C GLY A 100 13.19 -4.27 21.51
N GLN A 101 14.44 -4.39 21.98
CA GLN A 101 15.59 -4.71 21.14
C GLN A 101 15.52 -6.14 20.59
N ASP A 102 15.11 -7.11 21.41
CA ASP A 102 14.98 -8.50 20.98
C ASP A 102 13.81 -8.66 19.98
N TYR A 103 12.72 -7.92 20.20
CA TYR A 103 11.62 -7.85 19.26
C TYR A 103 12.05 -7.22 17.92
N TYR A 104 12.85 -6.17 17.93
CA TYR A 104 13.38 -5.58 16.70
C TYR A 104 14.28 -6.54 15.92
N ARG A 105 15.16 -7.29 16.63
CA ARG A 105 15.95 -8.36 15.98
C ARG A 105 15.09 -9.46 15.39
N PHE A 106 14.02 -9.83 16.08
CA PHE A 106 13.04 -10.78 15.55
C PHE A 106 12.40 -10.25 14.26
N LEU A 107 12.02 -8.96 14.20
CA LEU A 107 11.49 -8.34 12.98
C LEU A 107 12.51 -8.35 11.83
N LEU A 108 13.78 -8.06 12.11
CA LEU A 108 14.84 -8.17 11.09
C LEU A 108 14.93 -9.59 10.49
N GLN A 109 14.76 -10.62 11.32
CA GLN A 109 14.78 -12.01 10.85
C GLN A 109 13.48 -12.40 10.13
N SER A 110 12.33 -12.04 10.67
CA SER A 110 11.03 -12.47 10.13
C SER A 110 10.62 -11.69 8.88
N ASP A 111 10.80 -10.38 8.88
CA ASP A 111 10.24 -9.50 7.86
C ASP A 111 11.28 -9.15 6.78
N VAL A 112 12.53 -8.91 7.21
CA VAL A 112 13.63 -8.61 6.28
C VAL A 112 14.41 -9.86 5.84
N GLY A 113 14.33 -10.95 6.63
CA GLY A 113 15.02 -12.22 6.32
C GLY A 113 16.53 -12.16 6.53
N THR A 114 17.02 -11.31 7.46
CA THR A 114 18.45 -11.19 7.75
C THR A 114 18.81 -11.60 9.18
N ASP A 115 19.96 -12.25 9.34
CA ASP A 115 20.53 -12.55 10.66
C ASP A 115 21.50 -11.45 11.17
N MET A 116 21.64 -10.35 10.43
CA MET A 116 22.50 -9.24 10.80
C MET A 116 21.97 -8.53 12.05
N SER A 117 22.88 -8.11 12.91
CA SER A 117 22.54 -7.21 14.02
C SER A 117 22.11 -5.82 13.49
N PRO A 118 21.36 -5.03 14.25
CA PRO A 118 21.04 -3.64 13.87
C PRO A 118 22.29 -2.81 13.52
N GLU A 119 23.39 -3.00 14.23
CA GLU A 119 24.66 -2.30 14.00
C GLU A 119 25.33 -2.73 12.70
N GLU A 120 25.25 -4.01 12.35
CA GLU A 120 25.72 -4.52 11.06
C GLU A 120 24.86 -4.00 9.92
N CYS A 121 23.53 -3.96 10.09
CA CYS A 121 22.60 -3.36 9.12
C CYS A 121 22.93 -1.87 8.88
N ILE A 122 23.14 -1.08 9.94
CA ILE A 122 23.53 0.33 9.82
C ILE A 122 24.84 0.46 9.05
N THR A 123 25.83 -0.35 9.37
CA THR A 123 27.14 -0.33 8.68
C THR A 123 27.00 -0.66 7.19
N ALA A 124 26.20 -1.66 6.86
CA ALA A 124 25.94 -2.05 5.48
C ALA A 124 25.22 -0.93 4.72
N LEU A 125 24.17 -0.34 5.30
CA LEU A 125 23.41 0.77 4.71
C LEU A 125 24.26 2.02 4.53
N GLU A 126 25.10 2.39 5.52
CA GLU A 126 26.04 3.51 5.38
C GLU A 126 27.06 3.29 4.25
N THR A 127 27.52 2.06 4.11
CA THR A 127 28.46 1.70 3.01
C THR A 127 27.77 1.84 1.68
N GLN A 128 26.59 1.27 1.53
CA GLN A 128 25.80 1.37 0.31
C GLN A 128 25.46 2.83 -0.04
N LEU A 129 25.07 3.64 0.96
CA LEU A 129 24.80 5.06 0.75
C LEU A 129 26.02 5.80 0.20
N LYS A 130 27.20 5.56 0.80
CA LYS A 130 28.46 6.18 0.35
C LYS A 130 28.81 5.77 -1.09
N ASP A 131 28.65 4.49 -1.44
CA ASP A 131 28.91 3.98 -2.78
C ASP A 131 27.90 4.57 -3.79
N THR A 132 26.60 4.62 -3.46
CA THR A 132 25.58 5.25 -4.29
C THR A 132 25.87 6.73 -4.55
N ILE A 133 26.26 7.50 -3.51
CA ILE A 133 26.64 8.91 -3.67
C ILE A 133 27.85 9.06 -4.60
N LYS A 134 28.83 8.19 -4.46
CA LYS A 134 30.02 8.18 -5.34
C LYS A 134 29.64 7.87 -6.80
N ASP A 135 28.75 6.91 -7.01
CA ASP A 135 28.26 6.55 -8.36
C ASP A 135 27.48 7.70 -9.01
N ILE A 136 26.56 8.34 -8.27
CA ILE A 136 25.85 9.53 -8.72
C ILE A 136 26.85 10.66 -9.07
N SER A 137 27.84 10.90 -8.21
CA SER A 137 28.88 11.92 -8.46
C SER A 137 29.71 11.61 -9.71
N SER A 138 30.04 10.34 -9.93
CA SER A 138 30.74 9.88 -11.13
C SER A 138 29.90 10.11 -12.39
N LEU A 139 28.64 9.70 -12.38
CA LEU A 139 27.70 9.88 -13.49
C LEU A 139 27.50 11.36 -13.84
N THR A 140 27.27 12.21 -12.84
CA THR A 140 27.09 13.65 -13.04
C THR A 140 28.39 14.38 -13.48
N THR A 141 29.55 13.81 -13.16
CA THR A 141 30.85 14.31 -13.65
C THR A 141 31.07 13.95 -15.12
N GLN A 142 30.65 12.75 -15.52
CA GLN A 142 30.75 12.26 -16.90
C GLN A 142 29.73 12.94 -17.83
N ASN A 143 28.53 13.18 -17.33
CA ASN A 143 27.48 13.93 -18.03
C ASN A 143 27.01 15.10 -17.15
N LYS A 144 27.48 16.31 -17.43
CA LYS A 144 27.14 17.50 -16.62
C LYS A 144 25.68 17.93 -16.77
N ASP A 145 25.03 17.52 -17.85
CA ASP A 145 23.65 17.88 -18.13
C ASP A 145 22.66 16.84 -17.59
N LEU A 146 23.17 15.69 -17.11
CA LEU A 146 22.34 14.56 -16.64
C LEU A 146 21.28 14.96 -15.61
N TYR A 147 21.65 15.80 -14.65
CA TYR A 147 20.72 16.25 -13.63
C TYR A 147 19.61 17.14 -14.22
N THR A 148 19.98 18.03 -15.15
CA THR A 148 19.02 18.90 -15.85
C THR A 148 18.13 18.08 -16.79
N GLU A 149 18.70 17.11 -17.49
CA GLU A 149 17.97 16.16 -18.33
C GLU A 149 16.97 15.35 -17.49
N TYR A 150 17.39 14.83 -16.35
CA TYR A 150 16.51 14.11 -15.41
C TYR A 150 15.35 14.98 -14.93
N LEU A 151 15.61 16.21 -14.47
CA LEU A 151 14.57 17.13 -14.00
C LEU A 151 13.62 17.60 -15.11
N SER A 152 14.07 17.60 -16.35
CA SER A 152 13.27 17.98 -17.52
C SER A 152 12.63 16.78 -18.25
N ALA A 153 12.98 15.57 -17.82
CA ALA A 153 12.39 14.36 -18.40
C ALA A 153 10.89 14.31 -18.08
N VAL A 154 10.08 14.27 -19.13
CA VAL A 154 8.64 14.09 -19.02
C VAL A 154 8.30 12.74 -19.65
N PRO A 155 7.59 11.87 -18.96
CA PRO A 155 7.12 10.61 -19.53
C PRO A 155 6.34 10.87 -20.82
N LYS A 156 6.61 10.10 -21.86
CA LYS A 156 5.90 10.20 -23.14
C LYS A 156 4.44 9.75 -23.05
N LEU A 157 4.15 8.88 -22.05
CA LEU A 157 2.86 8.31 -21.81
C LEU A 157 2.28 8.86 -20.50
N SER A 158 1.00 9.18 -20.52
CA SER A 158 0.29 9.70 -19.35
C SER A 158 -0.93 8.84 -18.96
N LYS A 159 -1.36 7.94 -19.85
CA LYS A 159 -2.51 7.09 -19.57
C LYS A 159 -2.05 5.78 -18.91
N PRO A 160 -2.59 5.40 -17.75
CA PRO A 160 -2.16 4.21 -17.03
C PRO A 160 -2.13 2.94 -17.88
N LYS A 161 -3.13 2.73 -18.73
CA LYS A 161 -3.17 1.55 -19.61
C LYS A 161 -2.02 1.53 -20.62
N GLU A 162 -1.71 2.67 -21.26
CA GLU A 162 -0.62 2.76 -22.22
C GLU A 162 0.74 2.58 -21.53
N ILE A 163 0.87 3.11 -20.31
CA ILE A 163 2.08 2.92 -19.48
C ILE A 163 2.26 1.43 -19.15
N MET A 164 1.21 0.75 -18.70
CA MET A 164 1.27 -0.68 -18.37
C MET A 164 1.61 -1.55 -19.58
N GLU A 165 1.07 -1.25 -20.75
CA GLU A 165 1.41 -1.95 -21.99
C GLU A 165 2.90 -1.77 -22.34
N GLN A 166 3.41 -0.54 -22.28
CA GLN A 166 4.83 -0.24 -22.51
C GLN A 166 5.75 -0.93 -21.51
N LEU A 167 5.44 -0.83 -20.21
CA LEU A 167 6.22 -1.46 -19.15
C LEU A 167 6.26 -2.99 -19.29
N LYS A 168 5.14 -3.59 -19.68
CA LYS A 168 5.08 -5.01 -19.97
C LYS A 168 6.03 -5.40 -21.09
N ASP A 169 6.00 -4.67 -22.21
CA ASP A 169 6.85 -4.96 -23.36
C ASP A 169 8.34 -4.73 -23.03
N ASP A 170 8.67 -3.65 -22.34
CA ASP A 170 10.03 -3.33 -21.93
C ASP A 170 10.58 -4.37 -20.94
N SER A 171 9.75 -4.89 -20.04
CA SER A 171 10.17 -5.90 -19.07
C SER A 171 10.60 -7.23 -19.70
N LEU A 172 10.14 -7.55 -20.91
CA LEU A 172 10.51 -8.79 -21.61
C LEU A 172 12.00 -8.87 -22.01
N VAL A 173 12.71 -7.74 -21.94
CA VAL A 173 14.16 -7.71 -22.23
C VAL A 173 14.95 -8.42 -21.12
N ASP A 174 14.54 -8.24 -19.87
CA ASP A 174 15.30 -8.68 -18.70
C ASP A 174 14.57 -9.75 -17.87
N PHE A 175 13.26 -9.90 -18.07
CA PHE A 175 12.42 -10.80 -17.27
C PHE A 175 11.73 -11.87 -18.15
N PRO A 176 11.55 -13.10 -17.65
CA PRO A 176 10.83 -14.14 -18.35
C PRO A 176 9.38 -13.77 -18.67
N GLU A 177 8.90 -14.11 -19.86
CA GLU A 177 7.51 -13.91 -20.22
C GLU A 177 6.57 -14.78 -19.37
N ILE A 178 5.54 -14.17 -18.79
CA ILE A 178 4.42 -14.87 -18.19
C ILE A 178 3.20 -14.72 -19.11
N LYS A 179 2.69 -15.86 -19.56
CA LYS A 179 1.48 -15.86 -20.43
C LYS A 179 0.22 -15.70 -19.60
N ASN A 180 -0.71 -14.88 -20.13
CA ASN A 180 -2.09 -14.76 -19.64
C ASN A 180 -2.23 -14.16 -18.23
N ILE A 181 -1.43 -13.14 -17.87
CA ILE A 181 -1.77 -12.31 -16.71
C ILE A 181 -2.94 -11.41 -17.12
N SER A 182 -4.09 -11.63 -16.47
CA SER A 182 -5.21 -10.68 -16.53
C SER A 182 -5.15 -9.73 -15.33
N TYR A 183 -5.45 -8.46 -15.56
CA TYR A 183 -5.56 -7.47 -14.49
C TYR A 183 -6.58 -6.39 -14.86
N GLU A 184 -7.14 -5.74 -13.87
CA GLU A 184 -8.01 -4.59 -14.02
C GLU A 184 -7.35 -3.34 -13.45
N LEU A 185 -7.49 -2.21 -14.14
CA LEU A 185 -7.18 -0.89 -13.61
C LEU A 185 -8.46 -0.27 -13.08
N LYS A 186 -8.52 0.00 -11.79
CA LYS A 186 -9.67 0.64 -11.13
C LYS A 186 -9.27 1.97 -10.54
N ASN A 187 -10.23 2.88 -10.45
CA ASN A 187 -10.00 4.14 -9.76
C ASN A 187 -10.08 3.97 -8.24
N VAL A 188 -9.19 4.64 -7.52
CA VAL A 188 -9.32 4.77 -6.07
C VAL A 188 -10.63 5.52 -5.78
N PRO A 189 -11.51 4.99 -4.91
CA PRO A 189 -12.71 5.68 -4.52
C PRO A 189 -12.41 7.07 -3.95
N ASN A 190 -13.25 8.05 -4.26
CA ASN A 190 -13.05 9.45 -3.86
C ASN A 190 -12.80 9.62 -2.36
N ALA A 191 -13.48 8.83 -1.53
CA ALA A 191 -13.33 8.85 -0.07
C ALA A 191 -11.92 8.45 0.43
N LEU A 192 -11.14 7.72 -0.39
CA LEU A 192 -9.79 7.28 -0.05
C LEU A 192 -8.70 8.06 -0.80
N SER A 193 -9.06 8.87 -1.78
CA SER A 193 -8.10 9.52 -2.67
C SER A 193 -7.14 10.47 -1.95
N GLY A 194 -7.56 11.10 -0.85
CA GLY A 194 -6.74 12.00 -0.06
C GLY A 194 -5.60 11.31 0.72
N THR A 195 -5.77 10.04 1.04
CA THR A 195 -4.82 9.26 1.87
C THR A 195 -4.11 8.15 1.10
N SER A 196 -4.60 7.78 -0.09
CA SER A 196 -4.02 6.72 -0.90
C SER A 196 -2.82 7.20 -1.71
N ALA A 197 -1.89 6.28 -1.99
CA ALA A 197 -0.78 6.49 -2.93
C ALA A 197 -1.29 6.80 -4.36
N CYS A 198 -0.38 7.13 -5.27
CA CYS A 198 -0.66 7.38 -6.68
C CYS A 198 -1.30 6.15 -7.37
N ALA A 199 -0.79 4.97 -7.08
CA ALA A 199 -1.41 3.69 -7.42
C ALA A 199 -1.03 2.64 -6.36
N PHE A 200 -1.74 1.51 -6.35
CA PHE A 200 -1.38 0.34 -5.54
C PHE A 200 -2.00 -0.94 -6.12
N TYR A 201 -1.24 -2.03 -6.03
CA TYR A 201 -1.67 -3.36 -6.42
C TYR A 201 -2.29 -4.10 -5.24
N LEU A 202 -3.37 -4.82 -5.48
CA LEU A 202 -3.92 -5.77 -4.51
C LEU A 202 -3.58 -7.19 -4.93
N VAL A 203 -2.86 -7.89 -4.06
CA VAL A 203 -2.60 -9.33 -4.21
C VAL A 203 -3.94 -10.06 -4.29
N PRO A 204 -4.16 -10.91 -5.32
CA PRO A 204 -5.43 -11.60 -5.49
C PRO A 204 -5.72 -12.55 -4.33
N PRO A 205 -7.00 -12.79 -4.00
CA PRO A 205 -7.37 -13.80 -3.04
C PRO A 205 -6.85 -15.18 -3.42
N ILE A 206 -6.54 -16.01 -2.45
CA ILE A 206 -5.94 -17.35 -2.67
C ILE A 206 -6.82 -18.26 -3.53
N ASP A 207 -8.13 -18.08 -3.42
CA ASP A 207 -9.15 -18.82 -4.17
C ASP A 207 -9.51 -18.18 -5.52
N SER A 208 -8.93 -17.03 -5.85
CA SER A 208 -9.26 -16.23 -7.03
C SER A 208 -8.01 -15.60 -7.65
N LYS A 209 -7.02 -16.44 -7.97
CA LYS A 209 -5.67 -16.04 -8.40
C LYS A 209 -5.61 -15.11 -9.62
N ASP A 210 -6.67 -15.05 -10.41
CA ASP A 210 -6.76 -14.22 -11.62
C ASP A 210 -7.35 -12.83 -11.36
N ALA A 211 -7.79 -12.54 -10.11
CA ALA A 211 -8.41 -11.27 -9.74
C ALA A 211 -7.36 -10.20 -9.38
N ASN A 212 -6.44 -9.92 -10.32
CA ASN A 212 -5.44 -8.89 -10.13
C ASN A 212 -6.04 -7.49 -10.35
N ILE A 213 -5.88 -6.60 -9.39
CA ILE A 213 -6.40 -5.23 -9.47
C ILE A 213 -5.29 -4.24 -9.11
N ILE A 214 -5.09 -3.24 -9.96
CA ILE A 214 -4.28 -2.07 -9.64
C ILE A 214 -5.22 -0.88 -9.51
N TYR A 215 -5.23 -0.24 -8.35
CA TYR A 215 -5.98 0.99 -8.12
C TYR A 215 -5.15 2.20 -8.51
N ILE A 216 -5.78 3.14 -9.22
CA ILE A 216 -5.19 4.39 -9.68
C ILE A 216 -5.84 5.55 -8.95
N ASN A 217 -5.05 6.40 -8.33
CA ASN A 217 -5.53 7.61 -7.66
C ASN A 217 -5.47 8.82 -8.61
N ASN A 218 -6.58 9.08 -9.29
CA ASN A 218 -6.68 10.19 -10.25
C ASN A 218 -6.50 11.59 -9.63
N ASN A 219 -6.59 11.73 -8.31
CA ASN A 219 -6.41 13.00 -7.62
C ASN A 219 -4.93 13.30 -7.28
N ARG A 220 -4.04 12.33 -7.53
CA ARG A 220 -2.58 12.42 -7.29
C ARG A 220 -1.78 12.16 -8.57
N VAL A 221 -2.24 12.64 -9.71
CA VAL A 221 -1.57 12.37 -11.00
C VAL A 221 -0.47 13.39 -11.26
N ASP A 222 0.74 13.07 -10.82
CA ASP A 222 1.96 13.52 -11.50
C ASP A 222 2.35 12.46 -12.53
N SER A 223 2.59 12.85 -13.78
CA SER A 223 2.92 11.90 -14.85
C SER A 223 4.23 11.13 -14.60
N ASN A 224 5.19 11.76 -13.92
CA ASN A 224 6.46 11.12 -13.56
C ASN A 224 6.25 10.10 -12.45
N GLU A 225 5.50 10.47 -11.41
CA GLU A 225 5.13 9.60 -10.32
C GLU A 225 4.29 8.41 -10.82
N MET A 226 3.31 8.64 -11.70
CA MET A 226 2.47 7.60 -12.26
C MET A 226 3.27 6.52 -12.99
N PHE A 227 4.26 6.92 -13.83
CA PHE A 227 5.06 5.96 -14.58
C PHE A 227 5.88 5.05 -13.65
N SER A 228 6.60 5.65 -12.69
CA SER A 228 7.42 4.89 -11.73
C SER A 228 6.57 4.04 -10.78
N THR A 229 5.43 4.56 -10.34
CA THR A 229 4.50 3.80 -9.49
C THR A 229 3.91 2.61 -10.25
N LEU A 230 3.49 2.78 -11.50
CA LEU A 230 2.99 1.65 -12.29
C LEU A 230 4.07 0.64 -12.66
N ALA A 231 5.34 1.04 -12.74
CA ALA A 231 6.45 0.09 -12.84
C ALA A 231 6.56 -0.76 -11.55
N HIS A 232 6.42 -0.14 -10.39
CA HIS A 232 6.45 -0.81 -9.09
C HIS A 232 5.20 -1.70 -8.85
N GLU A 233 4.01 -1.19 -9.11
CA GLU A 233 2.75 -1.94 -8.88
C GLU A 233 2.44 -2.96 -9.97
N GLY A 234 2.96 -2.74 -11.18
CA GLY A 234 2.62 -3.51 -12.38
C GLY A 234 3.78 -4.35 -12.92
N TYR A 235 4.48 -3.84 -13.94
CA TYR A 235 5.57 -4.51 -14.64
C TYR A 235 6.87 -3.68 -14.55
N PRO A 236 7.98 -4.29 -14.08
CA PRO A 236 8.13 -5.67 -13.60
C PRO A 236 7.85 -5.89 -12.12
N GLY A 237 7.14 -4.98 -11.44
CA GLY A 237 6.92 -4.98 -10.01
C GLY A 237 5.90 -6.00 -9.50
N HIS A 238 5.08 -5.62 -8.51
CA HIS A 238 4.22 -6.52 -7.73
C HIS A 238 3.29 -7.43 -8.54
N LEU A 239 2.60 -6.90 -9.56
CA LEU A 239 1.75 -7.71 -10.43
C LEU A 239 2.54 -8.83 -11.10
N TYR A 240 3.69 -8.50 -11.70
CA TYR A 240 4.54 -9.47 -12.37
C TYR A 240 5.12 -10.47 -11.36
N GLN A 241 5.73 -9.99 -10.27
CA GLN A 241 6.36 -10.79 -9.23
C GLN A 241 5.39 -11.83 -8.66
N THR A 242 4.18 -11.39 -8.24
CA THR A 242 3.14 -12.27 -7.68
C THR A 242 2.73 -13.35 -8.70
N ASN A 243 2.46 -12.97 -9.95
CA ASN A 243 2.03 -13.91 -10.96
C ASN A 243 3.17 -14.86 -11.40
N TYR A 244 4.41 -14.38 -11.44
CA TYR A 244 5.57 -15.22 -11.69
C TYR A 244 5.74 -16.28 -10.59
N PHE A 245 5.69 -15.84 -9.32
CA PHE A 245 5.75 -16.75 -8.18
C PHE A 245 4.65 -17.81 -8.24
N LEU A 246 3.40 -17.41 -8.44
CA LEU A 246 2.26 -18.34 -8.55
C LEU A 246 2.39 -19.29 -9.74
N SER A 247 2.99 -18.85 -10.84
CA SER A 247 3.22 -19.69 -12.03
C SER A 247 4.21 -20.83 -11.78
N THR A 248 5.07 -20.70 -10.77
CA THR A 248 5.99 -21.77 -10.35
C THR A 248 5.31 -22.89 -9.57
N ASN A 249 4.02 -22.79 -9.33
CA ASN A 249 3.22 -23.73 -8.55
C ASN A 249 3.81 -23.99 -7.14
N PRO A 250 4.01 -22.96 -6.32
CA PRO A 250 4.59 -23.09 -5.00
C PRO A 250 3.70 -23.95 -4.09
N SER A 251 4.28 -24.50 -3.02
CA SER A 251 3.47 -25.20 -2.02
C SER A 251 2.44 -24.25 -1.39
N PRO A 252 1.24 -24.72 -0.99
CA PRO A 252 0.22 -23.87 -0.39
C PRO A 252 0.72 -23.07 0.81
N LEU A 253 1.57 -23.66 1.66
CA LEU A 253 2.16 -22.96 2.80
C LEU A 253 3.01 -21.76 2.34
N ARG A 254 3.75 -21.91 1.25
CA ARG A 254 4.62 -20.85 0.73
C ARG A 254 3.86 -19.62 0.22
N THR A 255 2.60 -19.80 -0.22
CA THR A 255 1.75 -18.68 -0.66
C THR A 255 1.23 -17.80 0.49
N PHE A 256 1.37 -18.26 1.73
CA PHE A 256 1.01 -17.49 2.94
C PHE A 256 2.19 -16.82 3.62
N LEU A 257 3.41 -17.18 3.23
CA LEU A 257 4.62 -16.62 3.82
C LEU A 257 5.06 -15.42 2.99
N HIS A 258 4.91 -14.25 3.58
CA HIS A 258 5.42 -13.00 3.05
C HIS A 258 6.81 -12.71 3.63
N CYS A 259 7.61 -12.01 2.86
CA CYS A 259 8.91 -11.51 3.29
C CYS A 259 9.06 -10.13 2.66
N ASP A 260 8.66 -9.10 3.40
CA ASP A 260 8.51 -7.73 2.90
C ASP A 260 9.77 -7.21 2.22
N GLY A 261 10.95 -7.58 2.73
CA GLY A 261 12.23 -7.20 2.13
C GLY A 261 12.44 -7.76 0.71
N TYR A 262 11.78 -8.86 0.35
CA TYR A 262 11.81 -9.43 -1.01
C TYR A 262 10.62 -9.01 -1.85
N ASP A 263 9.50 -8.70 -1.20
CA ASP A 263 8.29 -8.25 -1.90
C ASP A 263 8.48 -6.82 -2.41
N GLU A 264 9.17 -5.96 -1.64
CA GLU A 264 9.45 -4.56 -1.96
C GLU A 264 10.80 -4.32 -2.68
N GLY A 265 11.70 -5.27 -2.65
CA GLY A 265 13.03 -5.20 -3.27
C GLY A 265 13.05 -5.72 -4.69
#